data_a403896621b5b7755bd6d330e5ec0d59
#
_entry.id   a403896621b5b7755bd6d330e5ec0d59
#
_cell.length_a   1.000
_cell.length_b   1.000
_cell.length_c   1.000
_cell.angle_alpha   90.00
_cell.angle_beta   90.00
_cell.angle_gamma   90.00
#
_symmetry.space_group_name_H-M   'P 1'
#
loop_
_entity.id
_entity.type
_entity.pdbx_description
1 polymer ?
#
loop_
_entity_poly.entity_id
_entity_poly.type
_entity_poly.pdbx_seq_one_letter_code
_entity_poly.pdbx_strand_id
1 'polypeptide(L)'
;MKNTLALTLLLALISMNAMSHSQPQAQSDTVVVTTSMGTITIALFEKQAPVSTRNFLAYVDSGFYGGLIFHPVIPGFMIQGGGFLKNMTKRQPILPPIKNESDNGLNNERGTLSMARTQDPNSATSQFFVNLVDNEALDISSRGLGYAVFGKVISGMDIVDKIAQVKTGSVGPFNDVPVQPVIIISAKRK
;
A
#
# COMPACT_ATOMS: atom_id res chain seq x y z
N MET A 1 -47.01 -58.30 49.43
CA MET A 1 -46.73 -58.45 48.00
C MET A 1 -46.83 -57.06 47.40
N LYS A 2 -45.75 -56.31 47.32
CA LYS A 2 -45.71 -54.98 46.64
C LYS A 2 -44.39 -54.92 45.87
N ASN A 3 -44.47 -55.05 44.55
CA ASN A 3 -43.33 -54.88 43.66
C ASN A 3 -43.07 -53.41 43.46
N THR A 4 -41.84 -52.93 43.83
CA THR A 4 -41.33 -51.63 43.50
C THR A 4 -40.37 -51.74 42.34
N LEU A 5 -40.77 -51.23 41.20
CA LEU A 5 -39.95 -51.15 39.97
C LEU A 5 -39.06 -49.93 40.09
N ALA A 6 -37.75 -50.12 40.17
CA ALA A 6 -36.78 -49.06 40.16
C ALA A 6 -36.47 -48.67 38.70
N LEU A 7 -36.85 -47.47 38.31
CA LEU A 7 -36.54 -46.86 37.00
C LEU A 7 -35.19 -46.15 37.07
N THR A 8 -34.18 -46.75 36.50
CA THR A 8 -32.85 -46.15 36.36
C THR A 8 -32.81 -45.24 35.17
N LEU A 9 -32.75 -43.93 35.43
CA LEU A 9 -32.62 -42.87 34.42
C LEU A 9 -31.14 -42.70 34.00
N LEU A 10 -30.79 -43.15 32.79
CA LEU A 10 -29.44 -43.01 32.21
C LEU A 10 -29.33 -41.64 31.56
N LEU A 11 -28.66 -40.66 32.23
CA LEU A 11 -28.30 -39.39 31.67
C LEU A 11 -27.10 -39.57 30.71
N ALA A 12 -27.35 -39.53 29.40
CA ALA A 12 -26.28 -39.41 28.40
C ALA A 12 -25.83 -37.95 28.31
N LEU A 13 -24.63 -37.64 28.84
CA LEU A 13 -23.93 -36.37 28.59
C LEU A 13 -23.43 -36.36 27.15
N ILE A 14 -24.12 -35.63 26.28
CA ILE A 14 -23.61 -35.29 24.95
C ILE A 14 -22.61 -34.15 25.11
N SER A 15 -21.32 -34.47 25.07
CA SER A 15 -20.22 -33.49 25.01
C SER A 15 -20.23 -32.86 23.61
N MET A 16 -20.84 -31.68 23.47
CA MET A 16 -20.68 -30.85 22.28
C MET A 16 -19.26 -30.32 22.22
N ASN A 17 -18.39 -30.99 21.47
CA ASN A 17 -17.12 -30.39 21.03
C ASN A 17 -17.44 -29.19 20.14
N ALA A 18 -17.33 -27.98 20.70
CA ALA A 18 -17.33 -26.76 19.94
C ALA A 18 -16.04 -26.74 19.08
N MET A 19 -16.13 -27.17 17.83
CA MET A 19 -15.09 -26.90 16.84
C MET A 19 -14.98 -25.38 16.69
N SER A 20 -13.99 -24.80 17.33
CA SER A 20 -13.56 -23.43 17.09
C SER A 20 -13.12 -23.34 15.62
N HIS A 21 -14.03 -22.87 14.75
CA HIS A 21 -13.65 -22.44 13.42
C HIS A 21 -12.80 -21.17 13.59
N SER A 22 -11.48 -21.33 13.61
CA SER A 22 -10.59 -20.21 13.37
C SER A 22 -10.89 -19.71 11.96
N GLN A 23 -11.62 -18.60 11.85
CA GLN A 23 -11.72 -17.87 10.58
C GLN A 23 -10.31 -17.58 10.10
N PRO A 24 -9.99 -17.84 8.82
CA PRO A 24 -8.72 -17.40 8.26
C PRO A 24 -8.65 -15.89 8.47
N GLN A 25 -7.74 -15.44 9.31
CA GLN A 25 -7.42 -14.04 9.46
C GLN A 25 -6.99 -13.57 8.08
N ALA A 26 -7.77 -12.69 7.45
CA ALA A 26 -7.46 -12.16 6.13
C ALA A 26 -6.05 -11.58 6.23
N GLN A 27 -5.08 -12.31 5.68
CA GLN A 27 -3.69 -11.91 5.65
C GLN A 27 -3.65 -10.66 4.78
N SER A 28 -3.48 -9.48 5.40
CA SER A 28 -3.33 -8.25 4.64
C SER A 28 -2.09 -8.41 3.77
N ASP A 29 -2.26 -8.30 2.45
CA ASP A 29 -1.13 -8.36 1.53
C ASP A 29 -0.08 -7.35 1.97
N THR A 30 1.08 -7.86 2.34
CA THR A 30 2.21 -7.06 2.81
C THR A 30 3.29 -7.07 1.75
N VAL A 31 3.82 -5.89 1.42
CA VAL A 31 4.92 -5.73 0.46
C VAL A 31 6.14 -5.18 1.16
N VAL A 32 7.28 -5.81 0.93
CA VAL A 32 8.59 -5.36 1.38
C VAL A 32 9.29 -4.66 0.23
N VAL A 33 9.56 -3.37 0.38
CA VAL A 33 10.32 -2.55 -0.58
C VAL A 33 11.73 -2.35 -0.04
N THR A 34 12.71 -2.96 -0.69
CA THR A 34 14.13 -2.76 -0.37
C THR A 34 14.66 -1.61 -1.21
N THR A 35 15.23 -0.61 -0.55
CA THR A 35 15.81 0.57 -1.20
C THR A 35 17.31 0.66 -0.92
N SER A 36 18.01 1.55 -1.64
CA SER A 36 19.41 1.86 -1.37
C SER A 36 19.65 2.52 0.00
N MET A 37 18.58 2.93 0.72
CA MET A 37 18.65 3.56 2.04
C MET A 37 18.08 2.72 3.17
N GLY A 38 17.52 1.55 2.87
CA GLY A 38 16.91 0.64 3.84
C GLY A 38 15.62 0.02 3.34
N THR A 39 14.93 -0.69 4.22
CA THR A 39 13.73 -1.46 3.89
C THR A 39 12.48 -0.81 4.46
N ILE A 40 11.42 -0.77 3.65
CA ILE A 40 10.09 -0.26 3.99
C ILE A 40 9.11 -1.42 3.85
N THR A 41 8.27 -1.63 4.87
CA THR A 41 7.20 -2.65 4.83
C THR A 41 5.85 -1.96 4.75
N ILE A 42 5.02 -2.38 3.81
CA ILE A 42 3.74 -1.77 3.48
C ILE A 42 2.63 -2.81 3.68
N ALA A 43 1.59 -2.47 4.43
CA ALA A 43 0.33 -3.21 4.44
C ALA A 43 -0.62 -2.59 3.41
N LEU A 44 -1.29 -3.42 2.61
CA LEU A 44 -2.22 -2.98 1.57
C LEU A 44 -3.67 -3.07 2.05
N PHE A 45 -4.51 -2.20 1.54
CA PHE A 45 -5.92 -2.08 1.91
C PHE A 45 -6.84 -2.69 0.82
N GLU A 46 -6.72 -4.00 0.61
CA GLU A 46 -7.41 -4.72 -0.47
C GLU A 46 -8.94 -4.54 -0.42
N LYS A 47 -9.53 -4.48 0.79
CA LYS A 47 -10.98 -4.30 0.95
C LYS A 47 -11.45 -2.91 0.55
N GLN A 48 -10.68 -1.87 0.87
CA GLN A 48 -11.04 -0.47 0.61
C GLN A 48 -10.59 0.00 -0.77
N ALA A 49 -9.49 -0.53 -1.29
CA ALA A 49 -8.90 -0.14 -2.58
C ALA A 49 -8.51 -1.36 -3.41
N PRO A 50 -9.48 -2.22 -3.80
CA PRO A 50 -9.20 -3.49 -4.48
C PRO A 50 -8.56 -3.32 -5.86
N VAL A 51 -8.90 -2.27 -6.60
CA VAL A 51 -8.33 -2.02 -7.94
C VAL A 51 -6.90 -1.54 -7.82
N SER A 52 -6.64 -0.55 -6.97
CA SER A 52 -5.32 0.03 -6.72
C SER A 52 -4.36 -1.00 -6.12
N THR A 53 -4.82 -1.80 -5.17
CA THR A 53 -4.04 -2.87 -4.55
C THR A 53 -3.64 -3.94 -5.56
N ARG A 54 -4.59 -4.46 -6.35
CA ARG A 54 -4.28 -5.46 -7.38
C ARG A 54 -3.33 -4.91 -8.44
N ASN A 55 -3.52 -3.68 -8.86
CA ASN A 55 -2.64 -3.00 -9.81
C ASN A 55 -1.22 -2.90 -9.25
N PHE A 56 -1.04 -2.40 -8.02
CA PHE A 56 0.27 -2.30 -7.38
C PHE A 56 0.95 -3.66 -7.24
N LEU A 57 0.22 -4.69 -6.80
CA LEU A 57 0.73 -6.06 -6.66
C LEU A 57 1.16 -6.66 -8.01
N ALA A 58 0.45 -6.40 -9.10
CA ALA A 58 0.85 -6.87 -10.43
C ALA A 58 2.19 -6.27 -10.87
N TYR A 59 2.45 -4.99 -10.57
CA TYR A 59 3.76 -4.36 -10.77
C TYR A 59 4.84 -4.93 -9.84
N VAL A 60 4.50 -5.26 -8.59
CA VAL A 60 5.41 -5.92 -7.63
C VAL A 60 5.81 -7.30 -8.16
N ASP A 61 4.83 -8.12 -8.53
CA ASP A 61 5.03 -9.51 -8.98
C ASP A 61 5.84 -9.59 -10.28
N SER A 62 5.69 -8.61 -11.17
CA SER A 62 6.48 -8.50 -12.40
C SER A 62 7.91 -8.00 -12.17
N GLY A 63 8.29 -7.61 -10.94
CA GLY A 63 9.59 -7.00 -10.65
C GLY A 63 9.77 -5.60 -11.23
N PHE A 64 8.68 -4.96 -11.67
CA PHE A 64 8.70 -3.67 -12.36
C PHE A 64 9.43 -2.57 -11.60
N TYR A 65 9.34 -2.54 -10.27
CA TYR A 65 9.91 -1.46 -9.46
C TYR A 65 11.44 -1.51 -9.34
N GLY A 66 12.07 -2.65 -9.61
CA GLY A 66 13.52 -2.80 -9.50
C GLY A 66 14.28 -1.85 -10.42
N GLY A 67 15.22 -1.09 -9.87
CA GLY A 67 16.04 -0.09 -10.58
C GLY A 67 15.37 1.28 -10.78
N LEU A 68 14.10 1.44 -10.37
CA LEU A 68 13.45 2.76 -10.35
C LEU A 68 13.91 3.58 -9.16
N ILE A 69 13.79 4.91 -9.26
CA ILE A 69 14.13 5.84 -8.20
C ILE A 69 12.89 6.45 -7.56
N PHE A 70 13.08 7.00 -6.36
CA PHE A 70 12.13 7.95 -5.80
C PHE A 70 12.31 9.31 -6.47
N HIS A 71 11.25 9.81 -7.09
CA HIS A 71 11.13 11.12 -7.73
C HIS A 71 9.67 11.43 -8.06
N PRO A 72 9.18 12.64 -7.69
CA PRO A 72 9.86 13.65 -6.88
C PRO A 72 9.98 13.26 -5.39
N VAL A 73 10.91 13.95 -4.70
CA VAL A 73 11.05 13.91 -3.24
C VAL A 73 10.87 15.32 -2.70
N ILE A 74 9.77 15.55 -2.00
CA ILE A 74 9.38 16.89 -1.50
C ILE A 74 9.23 16.81 0.02
N PRO A 75 10.22 17.32 0.79
CA PRO A 75 10.16 17.33 2.25
C PRO A 75 8.88 18.02 2.77
N GLY A 76 8.28 17.45 3.82
CA GLY A 76 7.04 17.99 4.40
C GLY A 76 5.78 17.79 3.54
N PHE A 77 5.88 16.99 2.46
CA PHE A 77 4.76 16.66 1.59
C PHE A 77 4.72 15.16 1.29
N MET A 78 5.52 14.68 0.34
CA MET A 78 5.52 13.24 -0.02
C MET A 78 6.83 12.82 -0.70
N ILE A 79 7.06 11.51 -0.79
CA ILE A 79 8.05 10.92 -1.70
C ILE A 79 7.32 10.05 -2.71
N GLN A 80 7.62 10.20 -4.00
CA GLN A 80 6.98 9.46 -5.08
C GLN A 80 7.97 8.47 -5.71
N GLY A 81 7.47 7.33 -6.16
CA GLY A 81 8.26 6.31 -6.84
C GLY A 81 7.48 5.62 -7.96
N GLY A 82 8.14 4.67 -8.64
CA GLY A 82 7.47 3.80 -9.62
C GLY A 82 7.38 4.35 -11.04
N GLY A 83 8.10 5.45 -11.36
CA GLY A 83 8.00 6.07 -12.69
C GLY A 83 9.31 6.15 -13.48
N PHE A 84 10.44 6.39 -12.83
CA PHE A 84 11.66 6.81 -13.49
C PHE A 84 12.89 5.98 -13.13
N LEU A 85 13.75 5.77 -14.10
CA LEU A 85 15.12 5.26 -13.92
C LEU A 85 16.05 6.37 -13.43
N LYS A 86 17.24 6.02 -12.94
CA LYS A 86 18.26 6.97 -12.44
C LYS A 86 18.67 8.05 -13.43
N ASN A 87 18.52 7.81 -14.73
CA ASN A 87 18.80 8.77 -15.81
C ASN A 87 17.59 9.62 -16.20
N MET A 88 16.52 9.59 -15.40
CA MET A 88 15.23 10.28 -15.63
C MET A 88 14.46 9.80 -16.86
N THR A 89 14.82 8.66 -17.44
CA THR A 89 13.98 8.00 -18.44
C THR A 89 12.75 7.40 -17.75
N LYS A 90 11.57 7.75 -18.23
CA LYS A 90 10.31 7.18 -17.74
C LYS A 90 10.22 5.70 -18.15
N ARG A 91 9.99 4.80 -17.19
CA ARG A 91 9.66 3.40 -17.51
C ARG A 91 8.21 3.33 -17.96
N GLN A 92 7.98 2.70 -19.12
CA GLN A 92 6.62 2.53 -19.64
C GLN A 92 5.83 1.58 -18.73
N PRO A 93 4.58 1.95 -18.35
CA PRO A 93 3.70 1.05 -17.62
C PRO A 93 3.41 -0.22 -18.41
N ILE A 94 3.28 -1.34 -17.72
CA ILE A 94 2.95 -2.65 -18.32
C ILE A 94 1.45 -2.96 -18.27
N LEU A 95 0.67 -2.14 -17.56
CA LEU A 95 -0.78 -2.26 -17.42
C LEU A 95 -1.47 -0.96 -17.85
N PRO A 96 -2.72 -1.03 -18.31
CA PRO A 96 -3.52 0.17 -18.61
C PRO A 96 -3.79 0.99 -17.34
N PRO A 97 -4.20 2.25 -17.49
CA PRO A 97 -4.68 3.08 -16.39
C PRO A 97 -5.87 2.44 -15.66
N ILE A 98 -5.99 2.74 -14.37
CA ILE A 98 -7.02 2.20 -13.49
C ILE A 98 -8.03 3.25 -13.05
N LYS A 99 -9.23 2.79 -12.67
CA LYS A 99 -10.26 3.62 -12.04
C LYS A 99 -9.73 4.18 -10.72
N ASN A 100 -10.02 5.45 -10.47
CA ASN A 100 -9.73 6.10 -9.19
C ASN A 100 -10.66 5.56 -8.09
N GLU A 101 -10.09 5.27 -6.92
CA GLU A 101 -10.79 4.77 -5.74
C GLU A 101 -10.67 5.74 -4.55
N SER A 102 -10.47 7.04 -4.78
CA SER A 102 -10.32 8.01 -3.68
C SER A 102 -11.61 8.25 -2.88
N ASP A 103 -12.74 7.69 -3.32
CA ASP A 103 -14.03 7.68 -2.63
C ASP A 103 -14.17 6.51 -1.63
N ASN A 104 -13.06 5.86 -1.28
CA ASN A 104 -13.02 4.66 -0.43
C ASN A 104 -13.03 4.93 1.09
N GLY A 105 -13.17 6.20 1.49
CA GLY A 105 -13.22 6.61 2.90
C GLY A 105 -11.85 6.66 3.60
N LEU A 106 -10.74 6.55 2.86
CA LEU A 106 -9.38 6.68 3.38
C LEU A 106 -8.81 8.06 3.06
N ASN A 107 -8.07 8.64 4.00
CA ASN A 107 -7.42 9.93 3.86
C ASN A 107 -5.91 9.79 3.61
N ASN A 108 -5.33 10.80 2.97
CA ASN A 108 -3.90 10.91 2.72
C ASN A 108 -3.14 11.34 3.98
N GLU A 109 -3.23 10.51 5.04
CA GLU A 109 -2.52 10.68 6.31
C GLU A 109 -1.05 10.32 6.19
N ARG A 110 -0.22 10.82 7.13
CA ARG A 110 1.19 10.43 7.21
C ARG A 110 1.38 8.91 7.21
N GLY A 111 2.28 8.46 6.34
CA GLY A 111 2.63 7.05 6.16
C GLY A 111 1.70 6.27 5.23
N THR A 112 0.59 6.86 4.76
CA THR A 112 -0.25 6.20 3.75
C THR A 112 0.39 6.22 2.36
N LEU A 113 0.04 5.22 1.55
CA LEU A 113 0.42 5.12 0.14
C LEU A 113 -0.78 5.45 -0.73
N SER A 114 -0.54 6.30 -1.73
CA SER A 114 -1.57 6.69 -2.69
C SER A 114 -1.09 6.57 -4.12
N MET A 115 -2.03 6.34 -5.05
CA MET A 115 -1.74 6.27 -6.48
C MET A 115 -1.48 7.66 -7.05
N ALA A 116 -0.30 7.86 -7.66
CA ALA A 116 -0.02 9.06 -8.41
C ALA A 116 -0.77 9.03 -9.76
N ARG A 117 -1.24 10.20 -10.21
CA ARG A 117 -2.03 10.37 -11.42
C ARG A 117 -1.77 11.74 -12.09
N THR A 118 -2.23 11.90 -13.32
CA THR A 118 -2.30 13.19 -13.99
C THR A 118 -3.57 13.98 -13.55
N GLN A 119 -3.96 15.00 -14.29
CA GLN A 119 -5.23 15.71 -14.05
C GLN A 119 -6.45 14.81 -14.31
N ASP A 120 -6.34 13.82 -15.22
CA ASP A 120 -7.36 12.78 -15.37
C ASP A 120 -7.38 11.88 -14.13
N PRO A 121 -8.50 11.81 -13.39
CA PRO A 121 -8.61 10.99 -12.20
C PRO A 121 -8.32 9.51 -12.44
N ASN A 122 -8.62 8.98 -13.61
CA ASN A 122 -8.47 7.57 -13.98
C ASN A 122 -7.18 7.28 -14.77
N SER A 123 -6.13 8.09 -14.57
CA SER A 123 -4.86 7.94 -15.29
C SER A 123 -3.76 7.22 -14.51
N ALA A 124 -4.03 6.78 -13.28
CA ALA A 124 -3.05 6.10 -12.45
C ALA A 124 -2.59 4.78 -13.09
N THR A 125 -1.28 4.50 -13.03
CA THR A 125 -0.67 3.26 -13.54
C THR A 125 0.27 2.66 -12.50
N SER A 126 1.60 2.82 -12.65
CA SER A 126 2.62 2.23 -11.78
C SER A 126 3.08 3.15 -10.65
N GLN A 127 2.90 4.47 -10.78
CA GLN A 127 3.47 5.42 -9.84
C GLN A 127 2.63 5.53 -8.57
N PHE A 128 3.31 5.59 -7.44
CA PHE A 128 2.72 5.79 -6.12
C PHE A 128 3.53 6.78 -5.31
N PHE A 129 2.93 7.32 -4.25
CA PHE A 129 3.67 8.15 -3.29
C PHE A 129 3.36 7.74 -1.85
N VAL A 130 4.29 8.07 -0.95
CA VAL A 130 4.13 7.93 0.50
C VAL A 130 3.97 9.32 1.09
N ASN A 131 2.91 9.54 1.83
CA ASN A 131 2.62 10.79 2.52
C ASN A 131 3.58 10.97 3.71
N LEU A 132 4.24 12.14 3.80
CA LEU A 132 5.15 12.48 4.90
C LEU A 132 4.43 13.20 6.05
N VAL A 133 3.30 13.78 5.76
CA VAL A 133 2.38 14.50 6.67
C VAL A 133 0.94 14.17 6.29
N ASP A 134 -0.02 14.66 7.05
CA ASP A 134 -1.43 14.59 6.69
C ASP A 134 -1.69 15.62 5.57
N ASN A 135 -2.01 15.12 4.38
CA ASN A 135 -2.17 15.91 3.16
C ASN A 135 -3.65 16.02 2.76
N GLU A 136 -4.47 16.66 3.57
CA GLU A 136 -5.93 16.82 3.35
C GLU A 136 -6.29 17.39 1.97
N ALA A 137 -5.42 18.21 1.38
CA ALA A 137 -5.63 18.76 0.03
C ALA A 137 -5.62 17.69 -1.08
N LEU A 138 -5.12 16.49 -0.79
CA LEU A 138 -5.09 15.34 -1.70
C LEU A 138 -6.32 14.43 -1.56
N ASP A 139 -7.16 14.67 -0.57
CA ASP A 139 -8.36 13.87 -0.34
C ASP A 139 -9.50 14.27 -1.29
N ILE A 140 -10.52 13.40 -1.36
CA ILE A 140 -11.76 13.73 -2.09
C ILE A 140 -12.40 14.98 -1.48
N SER A 141 -12.88 15.87 -2.33
CA SER A 141 -13.51 17.11 -1.89
C SER A 141 -14.64 17.52 -2.85
N SER A 142 -15.33 18.61 -2.54
CA SER A 142 -16.32 19.20 -3.44
C SER A 142 -15.76 19.62 -4.82
N ARG A 143 -14.44 19.69 -4.96
CA ARG A 143 -13.73 19.98 -6.22
C ARG A 143 -13.49 18.74 -7.08
N GLY A 144 -13.78 17.54 -6.57
CA GLY A 144 -13.65 16.28 -7.30
C GLY A 144 -12.86 15.19 -6.57
N LEU A 145 -12.51 14.15 -7.33
CA LEU A 145 -11.77 13.00 -6.84
C LEU A 145 -10.34 13.37 -6.42
N GLY A 146 -9.95 12.86 -5.24
CA GLY A 146 -8.60 12.98 -4.69
C GLY A 146 -7.62 11.96 -5.27
N TYR A 147 -6.60 11.62 -4.46
CA TYR A 147 -5.63 10.56 -4.72
C TYR A 147 -6.00 9.32 -3.90
N ALA A 148 -6.15 8.18 -4.58
CA ALA A 148 -6.64 6.94 -3.96
C ALA A 148 -5.60 6.35 -3.02
N VAL A 149 -5.88 6.37 -1.71
CA VAL A 149 -5.10 5.67 -0.70
C VAL A 149 -5.37 4.17 -0.82
N PHE A 150 -4.28 3.35 -0.86
CA PHE A 150 -4.39 1.91 -1.02
C PHE A 150 -3.50 1.08 -0.08
N GLY A 151 -2.73 1.74 0.79
CA GLY A 151 -1.87 1.06 1.77
C GLY A 151 -1.27 2.01 2.79
N LYS A 152 -0.49 1.45 3.72
CA LYS A 152 0.22 2.20 4.75
C LYS A 152 1.56 1.55 5.08
N VAL A 153 2.57 2.36 5.32
CA VAL A 153 3.86 1.93 5.87
C VAL A 153 3.63 1.45 7.30
N ILE A 154 3.95 0.18 7.56
CA ILE A 154 3.85 -0.45 8.89
C ILE A 154 5.21 -0.66 9.56
N SER A 155 6.31 -0.52 8.79
CA SER A 155 7.69 -0.54 9.29
C SER A 155 8.61 0.19 8.32
N GLY A 156 9.64 0.88 8.84
CA GLY A 156 10.61 1.63 8.01
C GLY A 156 10.17 3.06 7.70
N MET A 157 9.28 3.66 8.51
CA MET A 157 8.91 5.07 8.35
C MET A 157 10.12 6.00 8.60
N ASP A 158 11.09 5.60 9.43
CA ASP A 158 12.37 6.28 9.59
C ASP A 158 13.23 6.28 8.31
N ILE A 159 13.11 5.22 7.48
CA ILE A 159 13.75 5.15 6.16
C ILE A 159 13.07 6.12 5.20
N VAL A 160 11.73 6.17 5.21
CA VAL A 160 10.95 7.14 4.42
C VAL A 160 11.35 8.58 4.78
N ASP A 161 11.49 8.88 6.07
CA ASP A 161 11.92 10.21 6.54
C ASP A 161 13.37 10.53 6.11
N LYS A 162 14.29 9.57 6.14
CA LYS A 162 15.66 9.74 5.62
C LYS A 162 15.65 10.01 4.11
N ILE A 163 14.81 9.31 3.35
CA ILE A 163 14.65 9.57 1.91
C ILE A 163 14.13 10.99 1.67
N ALA A 164 13.19 11.44 2.48
CA ALA A 164 12.60 12.78 2.37
C ALA A 164 13.60 13.92 2.61
N GLN A 165 14.72 13.64 3.29
CA GLN A 165 15.75 14.63 3.64
C GLN A 165 16.94 14.65 2.68
N VAL A 166 16.96 13.81 1.64
CA VAL A 166 18.06 13.84 0.67
C VAL A 166 18.08 15.17 -0.08
N LYS A 167 19.28 15.63 -0.43
CA LYS A 167 19.41 16.83 -1.26
C LYS A 167 18.80 16.59 -2.63
N THR A 168 17.90 17.47 -3.06
CA THR A 168 17.25 17.46 -4.37
C THR A 168 17.73 18.61 -5.25
N GLY A 169 17.48 18.50 -6.55
CA GLY A 169 17.77 19.51 -7.56
C GLY A 169 16.91 19.32 -8.80
N SER A 170 17.25 20.02 -9.88
CA SER A 170 16.56 19.92 -11.16
C SER A 170 17.39 19.13 -12.19
N VAL A 171 16.74 18.28 -12.97
CA VAL A 171 17.32 17.56 -14.10
C VAL A 171 16.42 17.75 -15.32
N GLY A 172 16.85 18.57 -16.27
CA GLY A 172 16.00 18.97 -17.40
C GLY A 172 14.70 19.63 -16.90
N PRO A 173 13.52 19.13 -17.32
CA PRO A 173 12.24 19.68 -16.91
C PRO A 173 11.77 19.19 -15.52
N PHE A 174 12.52 18.32 -14.86
CA PHE A 174 12.14 17.69 -13.60
C PHE A 174 12.76 18.42 -12.42
N ASN A 175 11.93 18.81 -11.45
CA ASN A 175 12.35 19.37 -10.17
C ASN A 175 12.27 18.30 -9.06
N ASP A 176 12.85 18.58 -7.91
CA ASP A 176 12.81 17.71 -6.73
C ASP A 176 13.38 16.30 -6.98
N VAL A 177 14.37 16.22 -7.89
CA VAL A 177 15.10 14.99 -8.21
C VAL A 177 16.22 14.81 -7.19
N PRO A 178 16.31 13.67 -6.46
CA PRO A 178 17.44 13.41 -5.58
C PRO A 178 18.79 13.51 -6.32
N VAL A 179 19.71 14.35 -5.82
CA VAL A 179 21.08 14.52 -6.40
C VAL A 179 21.83 13.18 -6.39
N GLN A 180 21.67 12.42 -5.31
CA GLN A 180 22.07 11.01 -5.25
C GLN A 180 20.81 10.16 -5.37
N PRO A 181 20.63 9.43 -6.48
CA PRO A 181 19.40 8.68 -6.70
C PRO A 181 19.11 7.66 -5.59
N VAL A 182 17.91 7.72 -5.02
CA VAL A 182 17.42 6.70 -4.08
C VAL A 182 16.72 5.63 -4.89
N ILE A 183 17.33 4.44 -4.95
CA ILE A 183 16.94 3.36 -5.85
C ILE A 183 16.06 2.36 -5.11
N ILE A 184 14.97 1.95 -5.70
CA ILE A 184 14.20 0.76 -5.32
C ILE A 184 14.96 -0.45 -5.86
N ILE A 185 15.57 -1.23 -4.98
CA ILE A 185 16.32 -2.45 -5.34
C ILE A 185 15.34 -3.55 -5.69
N SER A 186 14.31 -3.73 -4.88
CA SER A 186 13.23 -4.70 -5.12
C SER A 186 11.96 -4.33 -4.37
N ALA A 187 10.82 -4.81 -4.88
CA ALA A 187 9.57 -4.88 -4.15
C ALA A 187 9.05 -6.31 -4.24
N LYS A 188 8.67 -6.92 -3.11
CA LYS A 188 8.23 -8.33 -3.04
C LYS A 188 7.09 -8.47 -2.04
N ARG A 189 6.13 -9.36 -2.33
CA ARG A 189 5.16 -9.81 -1.33
C ARG A 189 5.88 -10.54 -0.20
N LYS A 190 5.37 -10.37 1.01
CA LYS A 190 5.86 -11.07 2.21
C LYS A 190 5.06 -12.34 2.44
#